data_da8d3ba2e04edbeedb31f02625f8e55d
#
_entry.id   da8d3ba2e04edbeedb31f02625f8e55d
#
_cell.length_a   1.000
_cell.length_b   1.000
_cell.length_c   1.000
_cell.angle_alpha   90.00
_cell.angle_beta   90.00
_cell.angle_gamma   90.00
#
_symmetry.space_group_name_H-M   'P 1'
#
loop_
_entity.id
_entity.type
_entity.pdbx_description
1 polymer ?
#
loop_
_entity_poly.entity_id
_entity_poly.type
_entity_poly.pdbx_seq_one_letter_code
_entity_poly.pdbx_strand_id
1 'polypeptide(L)'
;MADSMGTSTSSGTERSRMMTGMFRDRESAERAYGSLTSRGYSKDDVNLIMSDDTRKKHFSGDDKDSDLGDKAWEDAGKGAAIGSGVGATLAAIAAIGTTVALPGLGLLIAGPIAAGLAGAGAGGLTGGLIGALVGHGIPEDRAKEYERGVNEGGIVMGVNPRSDEDAEYFENDWRNNRGEHIYR
;
A
#
# COMPACT_ATOMS: atom_id res chain seq x y z
N MET A 1 14.99 53.16 19.08
CA MET A 1 14.60 52.58 17.79
C MET A 1 15.33 51.27 17.63
N ALA A 2 14.73 50.18 17.95
CA ALA A 2 15.29 48.85 17.76
C ALA A 2 14.20 48.01 17.07
N ASP A 3 14.46 47.73 15.83
CA ASP A 3 13.59 46.98 14.93
C ASP A 3 13.74 45.49 15.24
N SER A 4 12.71 44.89 15.82
CA SER A 4 12.63 43.44 16.04
C SER A 4 12.15 42.79 14.76
N MET A 5 13.06 42.29 13.95
CA MET A 5 12.73 41.34 12.86
C MET A 5 12.29 40.01 13.46
N GLY A 6 11.00 39.82 13.57
CA GLY A 6 10.39 38.54 13.86
C GLY A 6 10.60 37.56 12.71
N THR A 7 11.52 36.62 12.89
CA THR A 7 11.70 35.49 12.02
C THR A 7 10.51 34.54 12.23
N SER A 8 9.50 34.65 11.39
CA SER A 8 8.42 33.68 11.33
C SER A 8 8.97 32.36 10.79
N THR A 9 9.36 31.48 11.68
CA THR A 9 9.65 30.09 11.33
C THR A 9 8.31 29.43 11.03
N SER A 10 7.94 29.42 9.77
CA SER A 10 6.84 28.61 9.26
C SER A 10 7.25 27.15 9.36
N SER A 11 7.05 26.55 10.52
CA SER A 11 7.01 25.09 10.66
C SER A 11 5.70 24.60 10.05
N GLY A 12 5.60 24.71 8.73
CA GLY A 12 4.61 23.95 7.98
C GLY A 12 4.94 22.48 8.19
N THR A 13 4.16 21.80 9.02
CA THR A 13 4.08 20.35 9.02
C THR A 13 3.58 19.97 7.61
N GLU A 14 4.52 19.78 6.69
CA GLU A 14 4.22 19.15 5.41
C GLU A 14 3.70 17.77 5.76
N ARG A 15 2.39 17.63 5.71
CA ARG A 15 1.76 16.32 5.77
C ARG A 15 2.32 15.56 4.59
N SER A 16 3.21 14.62 4.86
CA SER A 16 3.70 13.67 3.86
C SER A 16 2.48 13.11 3.14
N ARG A 17 2.29 13.54 1.90
CA ARG A 17 1.16 13.07 1.09
C ARG A 17 1.43 11.62 0.79
N MET A 18 0.42 10.79 0.99
CA MET A 18 0.51 9.39 0.65
C MET A 18 0.76 9.23 -0.85
N MET A 19 1.88 8.62 -1.17
CA MET A 19 2.19 8.21 -2.53
C MET A 19 1.42 6.93 -2.85
N THR A 20 0.81 6.88 -4.02
CA THR A 20 0.05 5.71 -4.47
C THR A 20 0.39 5.36 -5.91
N GLY A 21 0.28 4.09 -6.27
CA GLY A 21 0.46 3.60 -7.62
C GLY A 21 -0.32 2.30 -7.84
N MET A 22 -0.65 2.01 -9.09
CA MET A 22 -1.37 0.80 -9.48
C MET A 22 -0.47 -0.12 -10.30
N PHE A 23 -0.58 -1.42 -10.07
CA PHE A 23 0.15 -2.47 -10.75
C PHE A 23 -0.84 -3.48 -11.34
N ARG A 24 -0.62 -3.88 -12.60
CA ARG A 24 -1.51 -4.82 -13.30
C ARG A 24 -1.23 -6.28 -12.99
N ASP A 25 -0.06 -6.59 -12.47
CA ASP A 25 0.37 -7.94 -12.14
C ASP A 25 1.08 -8.01 -10.80
N ARG A 26 1.06 -9.21 -10.21
CA ARG A 26 1.67 -9.50 -8.92
C ARG A 26 3.18 -9.24 -8.93
N GLU A 27 3.87 -9.65 -9.99
CA GLU A 27 5.33 -9.53 -10.07
C GLU A 27 5.79 -8.07 -10.04
N SER A 28 5.08 -7.19 -10.74
CA SER A 28 5.35 -5.75 -10.72
C SER A 28 5.10 -5.15 -9.33
N ALA A 29 3.99 -5.54 -8.66
CA ALA A 29 3.70 -5.12 -7.30
C ALA A 29 4.76 -5.62 -6.29
N GLU A 30 5.22 -6.86 -6.43
CA GLU A 30 6.27 -7.43 -5.58
C GLU A 30 7.61 -6.69 -5.74
N ARG A 31 8.00 -6.34 -6.96
CA ARG A 31 9.21 -5.54 -7.19
C ARG A 31 9.10 -4.15 -6.56
N ALA A 32 7.97 -3.49 -6.77
CA ALA A 32 7.71 -2.19 -6.16
C ALA A 32 7.71 -2.25 -4.63
N TYR A 33 7.16 -3.32 -4.04
CA TYR A 33 7.23 -3.56 -2.61
C TYR A 33 8.67 -3.82 -2.14
N GLY A 34 9.47 -4.54 -2.94
CA GLY A 34 10.89 -4.78 -2.67
C GLY A 34 11.70 -3.49 -2.54
N SER A 35 11.38 -2.46 -3.32
CA SER A 35 12.03 -1.16 -3.21
C SER A 35 11.72 -0.46 -1.88
N LEU A 36 10.50 -0.61 -1.37
CA LEU A 36 10.12 -0.09 -0.05
C LEU A 36 10.91 -0.78 1.07
N THR A 37 10.93 -2.11 1.06
CA THR A 37 11.63 -2.89 2.09
C THR A 37 13.14 -2.67 2.09
N SER A 38 13.75 -2.45 0.91
CA SER A 38 15.18 -2.13 0.79
C SER A 38 15.56 -0.80 1.46
N ARG A 39 14.59 0.12 1.58
CA ARG A 39 14.74 1.39 2.30
C ARG A 39 14.22 1.33 3.75
N GLY A 40 13.95 0.12 4.27
CA GLY A 40 13.56 -0.11 5.65
C GLY A 40 12.10 0.24 5.97
N TYR A 41 11.24 0.29 4.97
CA TYR A 41 9.79 0.34 5.18
C TYR A 41 9.28 -1.05 5.53
N SER A 42 8.40 -1.12 6.50
CA SER A 42 7.77 -2.35 6.96
C SER A 42 6.42 -2.57 6.30
N LYS A 43 5.85 -3.75 6.50
CA LYS A 43 4.47 -4.05 6.07
C LYS A 43 3.43 -3.06 6.65
N ASP A 44 3.71 -2.51 7.85
CA ASP A 44 2.78 -1.60 8.54
C ASP A 44 2.83 -0.18 7.97
N ASP A 45 3.83 0.12 7.12
CA ASP A 45 3.95 1.38 6.40
C ASP A 45 3.25 1.34 5.03
N VAL A 46 2.82 0.14 4.56
CA VAL A 46 2.34 -0.08 3.21
C VAL A 46 0.86 -0.41 3.20
N ASN A 47 0.14 0.24 2.32
CA ASN A 47 -1.26 -0.04 2.03
C ASN A 47 -1.35 -0.88 0.76
N LEU A 48 -2.21 -1.91 0.77
CA LEU A 48 -2.55 -2.70 -0.40
C LEU A 48 -4.05 -2.73 -0.59
N ILE A 49 -4.48 -2.52 -1.81
CA ILE A 49 -5.89 -2.57 -2.20
C ILE A 49 -5.99 -3.46 -3.43
N MET A 50 -6.84 -4.46 -3.37
CA MET A 50 -7.11 -5.38 -4.47
C MET A 50 -8.51 -5.97 -4.37
N SER A 51 -8.99 -6.58 -5.44
CA SER A 51 -10.23 -7.34 -5.37
C SER A 51 -10.01 -8.68 -4.64
N ASP A 52 -11.09 -9.23 -4.06
CA ASP A 52 -11.04 -10.55 -3.44
C ASP A 52 -10.67 -11.64 -4.44
N ASP A 53 -11.10 -11.48 -5.69
CA ASP A 53 -10.73 -12.39 -6.78
C ASP A 53 -9.24 -12.31 -7.12
N THR A 54 -8.68 -11.09 -7.18
CA THR A 54 -7.23 -10.89 -7.36
C THR A 54 -6.44 -11.52 -6.22
N ARG A 55 -6.91 -11.34 -4.98
CA ARG A 55 -6.30 -11.97 -3.81
C ARG A 55 -6.33 -13.49 -3.92
N LYS A 56 -7.48 -14.07 -4.19
CA LYS A 56 -7.63 -15.53 -4.34
C LYS A 56 -6.75 -16.07 -5.47
N LYS A 57 -6.71 -15.39 -6.60
CA LYS A 57 -5.94 -15.82 -7.77
C LYS A 57 -4.42 -15.76 -7.56
N HIS A 58 -3.94 -14.74 -6.87
CA HIS A 58 -2.50 -14.46 -6.80
C HIS A 58 -1.87 -14.68 -5.42
N PHE A 59 -2.67 -14.69 -4.34
CA PHE A 59 -2.17 -14.71 -2.97
C PHE A 59 -2.82 -15.79 -2.09
N SER A 60 -3.81 -16.53 -2.57
CA SER A 60 -4.26 -17.75 -1.89
C SER A 60 -3.28 -18.85 -2.23
N GLY A 61 -2.44 -19.20 -1.29
CA GLY A 61 -1.57 -20.37 -1.38
C GLY A 61 -2.39 -21.65 -1.35
N ASP A 62 -3.00 -21.99 -2.48
CA ASP A 62 -3.60 -23.32 -2.71
C ASP A 62 -2.57 -24.29 -3.30
N ASP A 63 -1.30 -23.98 -3.14
CA ASP A 63 -0.21 -24.94 -3.30
C ASP A 63 -0.12 -25.81 -2.05
N LYS A 64 -0.98 -26.84 -2.03
CA LYS A 64 -0.91 -27.96 -1.09
C LYS A 64 0.40 -28.75 -1.19
N ASP A 65 1.36 -28.32 -2.00
CA ASP A 65 2.64 -28.96 -2.25
C ASP A 65 3.86 -28.14 -1.81
N SER A 66 3.70 -27.02 -1.10
CA SER A 66 4.86 -26.33 -0.54
C SER A 66 4.99 -26.59 0.95
N ASP A 67 5.69 -27.67 1.31
CA ASP A 67 6.37 -27.86 2.62
C ASP A 67 7.27 -26.65 3.02
N LEU A 68 7.31 -25.62 2.17
CA LEU A 68 8.02 -24.36 2.38
C LEU A 68 7.16 -23.32 3.11
N GLY A 69 5.83 -23.47 3.14
CA GLY A 69 4.91 -22.51 3.77
C GLY A 69 5.09 -22.41 5.28
N ASP A 70 5.23 -23.54 5.96
CA ASP A 70 5.31 -23.59 7.43
C ASP A 70 6.69 -23.16 7.94
N LYS A 71 7.77 -23.40 7.19
CA LYS A 71 9.13 -22.98 7.57
C LYS A 71 9.40 -21.49 7.30
N ALA A 72 8.83 -20.94 6.23
CA ALA A 72 8.96 -19.50 5.95
C ALA A 72 8.28 -18.63 7.02
N TRP A 73 7.31 -19.18 7.72
CA TRP A 73 6.57 -18.49 8.78
C TRP A 73 7.37 -18.40 10.09
N GLU A 74 8.11 -19.42 10.42
CA GLU A 74 8.90 -19.48 11.65
C GLU A 74 10.20 -18.65 11.56
N ASP A 75 10.75 -18.50 10.35
CA ASP A 75 11.97 -17.75 10.09
C ASP A 75 11.75 -16.25 9.75
N ALA A 76 10.53 -15.82 9.51
CA ALA A 76 10.20 -14.40 9.23
C ALA A 76 10.48 -13.47 10.43
N GLY A 77 10.77 -14.04 11.61
CA GLY A 77 11.21 -13.32 12.81
C GLY A 77 12.71 -13.01 12.86
N LYS A 78 13.54 -13.57 11.97
CA LYS A 78 14.99 -13.43 11.99
C LYS A 78 15.55 -13.17 10.59
N GLY A 79 15.52 -11.91 10.15
CA GLY A 79 16.36 -11.41 9.06
C GLY A 79 16.25 -12.21 7.76
N ALA A 80 15.11 -12.16 7.08
CA ALA A 80 14.90 -12.85 5.81
C ALA A 80 15.86 -12.36 4.72
N ALA A 81 16.62 -13.29 4.18
CA ALA A 81 17.53 -13.08 3.07
C ALA A 81 16.81 -12.49 1.84
N ILE A 82 17.36 -11.42 1.34
CA ILE A 82 16.94 -10.68 0.16
C ILE A 82 16.98 -11.63 -1.05
N GLY A 83 15.81 -11.92 -1.64
CA GLY A 83 15.76 -12.61 -2.93
C GLY A 83 14.62 -13.61 -3.16
N SER A 84 14.18 -14.34 -2.14
CA SER A 84 13.03 -15.25 -2.24
C SER A 84 11.84 -14.84 -1.36
N GLY A 85 12.00 -13.77 -0.58
CA GLY A 85 11.05 -13.34 0.43
C GLY A 85 10.04 -12.27 0.01
N VAL A 86 10.25 -11.56 -1.11
CA VAL A 86 9.40 -10.42 -1.47
C VAL A 86 7.98 -10.86 -1.79
N GLY A 87 7.84 -11.95 -2.54
CA GLY A 87 6.52 -12.50 -2.87
C GLY A 87 5.78 -13.05 -1.64
N ALA A 88 6.51 -13.72 -0.75
CA ALA A 88 5.96 -14.20 0.53
C ALA A 88 5.52 -13.04 1.43
N THR A 89 6.26 -11.92 1.43
CA THR A 89 5.95 -10.77 2.27
C THR A 89 4.71 -10.03 1.77
N LEU A 90 4.57 -9.83 0.46
CA LEU A 90 3.37 -9.24 -0.12
C LEU A 90 2.14 -10.13 0.11
N ALA A 91 2.30 -11.44 -0.02
CA ALA A 91 1.28 -12.42 0.33
C ALA A 91 0.93 -12.36 1.83
N ALA A 92 1.92 -12.19 2.70
CA ALA A 92 1.70 -12.04 4.14
C ALA A 92 0.93 -10.76 4.48
N ILE A 93 1.20 -9.64 3.80
CA ILE A 93 0.42 -8.40 3.98
C ILE A 93 -1.03 -8.64 3.53
N ALA A 94 -1.22 -9.30 2.40
CA ALA A 94 -2.55 -9.62 1.89
C ALA A 94 -3.31 -10.67 2.75
N ALA A 95 -2.57 -11.51 3.51
CA ALA A 95 -3.15 -12.57 4.32
C ALA A 95 -3.38 -12.18 5.79
N ILE A 96 -2.53 -11.33 6.38
CA ILE A 96 -2.44 -11.15 7.83
C ILE A 96 -2.48 -9.68 8.26
N GLY A 97 -2.33 -8.75 7.33
CA GLY A 97 -2.46 -7.33 7.65
C GLY A 97 -3.81 -7.03 8.31
N THR A 98 -3.96 -5.85 8.87
CA THR A 98 -5.28 -5.32 9.22
C THR A 98 -6.07 -5.22 7.91
N THR A 99 -6.74 -6.32 7.57
CA THR A 99 -7.50 -6.42 6.32
C THR A 99 -8.94 -6.13 6.62
N VAL A 100 -9.50 -5.17 5.92
CA VAL A 100 -10.93 -4.91 5.89
C VAL A 100 -11.47 -5.40 4.56
N ALA A 101 -12.27 -6.46 4.61
CA ALA A 101 -13.09 -6.83 3.48
C ALA A 101 -14.29 -5.87 3.45
N LEU A 102 -14.54 -5.26 2.29
CA LEU A 102 -15.73 -4.45 2.08
C LEU A 102 -16.85 -5.35 1.53
N PRO A 103 -17.81 -5.80 2.40
CA PRO A 103 -18.88 -6.67 1.96
C PRO A 103 -19.72 -6.00 0.87
N GLY A 104 -20.02 -6.72 -0.18
CA GLY A 104 -20.79 -6.21 -1.32
C GLY A 104 -19.97 -5.53 -2.41
N LEU A 105 -18.71 -5.16 -2.15
CA LEU A 105 -17.80 -4.59 -3.15
C LEU A 105 -16.73 -5.58 -3.62
N GLY A 106 -16.58 -6.73 -2.94
CA GLY A 106 -15.56 -7.71 -3.28
C GLY A 106 -14.12 -7.17 -3.20
N LEU A 107 -13.89 -6.17 -2.35
CA LEU A 107 -12.60 -5.50 -2.21
C LEU A 107 -11.94 -5.85 -0.89
N LEU A 108 -10.62 -5.93 -0.93
CA LEU A 108 -9.76 -6.12 0.22
C LEU A 108 -8.81 -4.94 0.36
N ILE A 109 -8.78 -4.36 1.54
CA ILE A 109 -7.85 -3.28 1.89
C ILE A 109 -6.99 -3.76 3.05
N ALA A 110 -5.68 -3.66 2.91
CA ALA A 110 -4.71 -4.01 3.94
C ALA A 110 -3.83 -2.79 4.29
N GLY A 111 -3.35 -2.74 5.52
CA GLY A 111 -2.45 -1.68 6.00
C GLY A 111 -3.15 -0.55 6.76
N PRO A 112 -2.46 0.60 6.95
CA PRO A 112 -2.97 1.75 7.73
C PRO A 112 -4.33 2.30 7.28
N ILE A 113 -4.64 2.28 5.97
CA ILE A 113 -5.95 2.70 5.46
C ILE A 113 -7.05 1.79 5.99
N ALA A 114 -6.82 0.48 6.02
CA ALA A 114 -7.77 -0.48 6.55
C ALA A 114 -8.06 -0.24 8.04
N ALA A 115 -7.03 0.06 8.82
CA ALA A 115 -7.17 0.38 10.24
C ALA A 115 -8.01 1.66 10.45
N GLY A 116 -7.79 2.68 9.63
CA GLY A 116 -8.57 3.92 9.64
C GLY A 116 -10.04 3.68 9.30
N LEU A 117 -10.33 2.83 8.32
CA LEU A 117 -11.70 2.47 7.94
C LEU A 117 -12.41 1.66 9.01
N ALA A 118 -11.72 0.71 9.63
CA ALA A 118 -12.28 -0.07 10.73
C ALA A 118 -12.64 0.82 11.94
N GLY A 119 -11.84 1.86 12.21
CA GLY A 119 -12.09 2.83 13.27
C GLY A 119 -13.20 3.84 12.98
N ALA A 120 -13.47 4.12 11.70
CA ALA A 120 -14.51 5.07 11.29
C ALA A 120 -15.95 4.51 11.37
N GLY A 121 -16.10 3.22 11.69
CA GLY A 121 -17.38 2.54 11.78
C GLY A 121 -18.17 2.52 10.47
N ALA A 122 -19.50 2.35 10.56
CA ALA A 122 -20.38 2.22 9.40
C ALA A 122 -20.35 3.46 8.46
N GLY A 123 -20.01 4.64 8.98
CA GLY A 123 -19.92 5.87 8.17
C GLY A 123 -18.75 5.88 7.19
N GLY A 124 -17.65 5.21 7.51
CA GLY A 124 -16.48 5.09 6.63
C GLY A 124 -16.70 4.17 5.42
N LEU A 125 -17.68 3.29 5.51
CA LEU A 125 -17.97 2.28 4.47
C LEU A 125 -18.95 2.76 3.41
N THR A 126 -19.71 3.82 3.68
CA THR A 126 -20.75 4.30 2.75
C THR A 126 -20.20 4.87 1.45
N GLY A 127 -18.97 5.35 1.46
CA GLY A 127 -18.27 5.90 0.29
C GLY A 127 -17.51 4.87 -0.55
N GLY A 128 -17.50 3.59 -0.15
CA GLY A 128 -16.73 2.54 -0.85
C GLY A 128 -15.23 2.86 -0.91
N LEU A 129 -14.55 2.30 -1.92
CA LEU A 129 -13.11 2.52 -2.12
C LEU A 129 -12.78 4.00 -2.37
N ILE A 130 -13.61 4.68 -3.15
CA ILE A 130 -13.41 6.10 -3.46
C ILE A 130 -13.39 6.90 -2.16
N GLY A 131 -14.44 6.76 -1.32
CA GLY A 131 -14.52 7.48 -0.04
C GLY A 131 -13.35 7.19 0.90
N ALA A 132 -12.89 5.94 0.92
CA ALA A 132 -11.71 5.52 1.69
C ALA A 132 -10.45 6.27 1.24
N LEU A 133 -10.17 6.30 -0.06
CA LEU A 133 -9.00 6.95 -0.64
C LEU A 133 -9.06 8.48 -0.48
N VAL A 134 -10.22 9.08 -0.74
CA VAL A 134 -10.42 10.54 -0.60
C VAL A 134 -10.23 10.96 0.86
N GLY A 135 -10.72 10.16 1.82
CA GLY A 135 -10.50 10.39 3.24
C GLY A 135 -9.03 10.38 3.67
N HIS A 136 -8.16 9.74 2.88
CA HIS A 136 -6.70 9.74 3.07
C HIS A 136 -5.95 10.73 2.18
N GLY A 137 -6.68 11.66 1.54
CA GLY A 137 -6.08 12.75 0.77
C GLY A 137 -5.81 12.43 -0.71
N ILE A 138 -6.29 11.30 -1.21
CA ILE A 138 -6.22 10.97 -2.64
C ILE A 138 -7.34 11.75 -3.38
N PRO A 139 -7.05 12.48 -4.45
CA PRO A 139 -8.08 13.14 -5.25
C PRO A 139 -9.13 12.17 -5.79
N GLU A 140 -10.38 12.62 -5.87
CA GLU A 140 -11.52 11.77 -6.23
C GLU A 140 -11.37 11.13 -7.61
N ASP A 141 -10.87 11.88 -8.58
CA ASP A 141 -10.62 11.38 -9.95
C ASP A 141 -9.61 10.23 -9.93
N ARG A 142 -8.55 10.33 -9.10
CA ARG A 142 -7.57 9.25 -8.90
C ARG A 142 -8.19 8.06 -8.18
N ALA A 143 -9.00 8.32 -7.17
CA ALA A 143 -9.70 7.26 -6.46
C ALA A 143 -10.62 6.47 -7.40
N LYS A 144 -11.31 7.13 -8.33
CA LYS A 144 -12.12 6.48 -9.37
C LYS A 144 -11.30 5.64 -10.35
N GLU A 145 -10.10 6.13 -10.74
CA GLU A 145 -9.18 5.36 -11.58
C GLU A 145 -8.70 4.08 -10.86
N TYR A 146 -8.35 4.20 -9.58
CA TYR A 146 -7.94 3.05 -8.77
C TYR A 146 -9.08 2.05 -8.56
N GLU A 147 -10.30 2.51 -8.29
CA GLU A 147 -11.45 1.61 -8.16
C GLU A 147 -11.69 0.81 -9.44
N ARG A 148 -11.63 1.49 -10.60
CA ARG A 148 -11.75 0.81 -11.89
C ARG A 148 -10.62 -0.21 -12.09
N GLY A 149 -9.38 0.20 -11.85
CA GLY A 149 -8.22 -0.68 -12.01
C GLY A 149 -8.26 -1.90 -11.10
N VAL A 150 -8.71 -1.74 -9.86
CA VAL A 150 -8.88 -2.86 -8.90
C VAL A 150 -9.99 -3.80 -9.36
N ASN A 151 -11.09 -3.28 -9.88
CA ASN A 151 -12.17 -4.10 -10.45
C ASN A 151 -11.72 -4.87 -11.71
N GLU A 152 -10.73 -4.37 -12.44
CA GLU A 152 -10.08 -5.04 -13.58
C GLU A 152 -8.97 -6.03 -13.14
N GLY A 153 -8.78 -6.23 -11.86
CA GLY A 153 -7.79 -7.17 -11.32
C GLY A 153 -6.44 -6.53 -10.92
N GLY A 154 -6.33 -5.21 -10.96
CA GLY A 154 -5.13 -4.48 -10.53
C GLY A 154 -4.93 -4.49 -9.02
N ILE A 155 -3.71 -4.16 -8.62
CA ILE A 155 -3.27 -4.03 -7.23
C ILE A 155 -2.85 -2.58 -7.02
N VAL A 156 -3.47 -1.87 -6.10
CA VAL A 156 -3.05 -0.52 -5.70
C VAL A 156 -2.18 -0.61 -4.47
N MET A 157 -1.04 0.03 -4.51
CA MET A 157 -0.10 0.17 -3.40
C MET A 157 -0.02 1.62 -2.97
N GLY A 158 0.03 1.85 -1.66
CA GLY A 158 0.19 3.17 -1.08
C GLY A 158 1.22 3.17 0.05
N VAL A 159 2.01 4.23 0.15
CA VAL A 159 3.00 4.44 1.20
C VAL A 159 3.09 5.91 1.55
N ASN A 160 3.40 6.22 2.81
CA ASN A 160 3.76 7.57 3.21
C ASN A 160 5.30 7.68 3.19
N PRO A 161 5.90 8.34 2.19
CA PRO A 161 7.35 8.51 2.14
C PRO A 161 7.84 9.29 3.36
N ARG A 162 9.00 8.90 3.90
CA ARG A 162 9.59 9.56 5.07
C ARG A 162 10.36 10.82 4.71
N SER A 163 10.68 10.98 3.42
CA SER A 163 11.38 12.14 2.86
C SER A 163 11.00 12.35 1.40
N ASP A 164 11.30 13.53 0.86
CA ASP A 164 11.15 13.81 -0.57
C ASP A 164 12.07 12.94 -1.43
N GLU A 165 13.26 12.61 -0.91
CA GLU A 165 14.20 11.71 -1.56
C GLU A 165 13.60 10.29 -1.72
N ASP A 166 12.96 9.77 -0.66
CA ASP A 166 12.27 8.48 -0.72
C ASP A 166 11.10 8.55 -1.71
N ALA A 167 10.33 9.64 -1.69
CA ALA A 167 9.20 9.81 -2.60
C ALA A 167 9.66 9.80 -4.06
N GLU A 168 10.75 10.51 -4.39
CA GLU A 168 11.31 10.53 -5.74
C GLU A 168 11.87 9.16 -6.15
N TYR A 169 12.57 8.51 -5.24
CA TYR A 169 13.11 7.17 -5.48
C TYR A 169 11.99 6.17 -5.79
N PHE A 170 10.94 6.13 -4.97
CA PHE A 170 9.82 5.21 -5.17
C PHE A 170 9.04 5.54 -6.45
N GLU A 171 8.83 6.82 -6.74
CA GLU A 171 8.16 7.23 -7.97
C GLU A 171 8.88 6.71 -9.22
N ASN A 172 10.21 6.86 -9.26
CA ASN A 172 11.04 6.39 -10.35
C ASN A 172 11.07 4.85 -10.41
N ASP A 173 11.26 4.19 -9.27
CA ASP A 173 11.29 2.74 -9.18
C ASP A 173 9.95 2.11 -9.59
N TRP A 174 8.85 2.65 -9.11
CA TRP A 174 7.51 2.17 -9.45
C TRP A 174 7.19 2.35 -10.94
N ARG A 175 7.59 3.46 -11.55
CA ARG A 175 7.48 3.64 -13.01
C ARG A 175 8.29 2.58 -13.77
N ASN A 176 9.50 2.30 -13.35
CA ASN A 176 10.35 1.27 -13.96
C ASN A 176 9.76 -0.13 -13.78
N ASN A 177 9.01 -0.36 -12.71
CA ASN A 177 8.31 -1.60 -12.43
C ASN A 177 6.86 -1.62 -12.97
N ARG A 178 6.57 -0.88 -14.03
CA ARG A 178 5.26 -0.81 -14.69
C ARG A 178 4.13 -0.28 -13.80
N GLY A 179 4.45 0.52 -12.81
CA GLY A 179 3.44 1.24 -12.02
C GLY A 179 2.70 2.25 -12.89
N GLU A 180 1.38 2.20 -12.83
CA GLU A 180 0.46 3.10 -13.51
C GLU A 180 -0.17 4.07 -12.49
N HIS A 181 -0.63 5.23 -12.98
CA HIS A 181 -1.36 6.21 -12.16
C HIS A 181 -0.66 6.53 -10.83
N ILE A 182 0.68 6.71 -10.90
CA ILE A 182 1.46 7.06 -9.72
C ILE A 182 1.13 8.50 -9.31
N TYR A 183 0.68 8.65 -8.05
CA TYR A 183 0.32 9.93 -7.44
C TYR A 183 1.22 10.18 -6.22
N ARG A 184 1.75 11.41 -6.14
CA ARG A 184 2.65 11.87 -5.07
C ARG A 184 2.07 13.11 -4.38
#